data_2fb5c79cbc25a70ce1a56b06bec4154c
#
_entry.id   2fb5c79cbc25a70ce1a56b06bec4154c
#
_cell.length_a   1.000
_cell.length_b   1.000
_cell.length_c   1.000
_cell.angle_alpha   90.00
_cell.angle_beta   90.00
_cell.angle_gamma   90.00
#
_symmetry.space_group_name_H-M   'P 1'
#
loop_
_entity.id
_entity.type
_entity.pdbx_description
1 polymer ?
#
loop_
_entity_poly.entity_id
_entity_poly.type
_entity_poly.pdbx_seq_one_letter_code
_entity_poly.pdbx_strand_id
1 'polypeptide(L)'
;MSSHQSAAASREEALDKAIPAAMARASIPGTIVGVWQDGREPYVRAFGVRDTATGEPMTTDLYMRIGSTTKTFTVTAILMLADQGKLSLDDRVDRYVKSVPGGDQITLRQLAAMRSGLYDYSEDTKTQMTENPGRQWTPRELLEIVFRHPLVFPPGSKFDYNNSNTILLGQVVENVSGEPIGSFIEKNILRPEGLTHTLYPVGAEFPTPHAHGYFKMPDGKIVDATDWNPSWGGAAGQMISTLDDMRVWARDLATGKLISPAMKHERGKFLPAPEEGDGVLYGLALENDNGWIGHNGNVMSYMTFPYYLPDERMTMVVMTNSGADVPGTWVMMQDIARIISPNHPWPGLPKQ
;
A
#
# COMPACT_ATOMS: atom_id res chain seq x y z
N MET A 1 18.20 21.44 -31.05
CA MET A 1 17.57 20.72 -29.92
C MET A 1 17.91 19.25 -30.10
N SER A 2 18.48 18.59 -29.08
CA SER A 2 18.90 17.20 -29.22
C SER A 2 17.68 16.27 -29.27
N SER A 3 17.83 15.11 -29.92
CA SER A 3 16.76 14.09 -30.00
C SER A 3 16.20 13.67 -28.64
N HIS A 4 17.01 13.74 -27.57
CA HIS A 4 16.60 13.47 -26.20
C HIS A 4 15.66 14.52 -25.62
N GLN A 5 15.84 15.81 -25.93
CA GLN A 5 14.91 16.86 -25.48
C GLN A 5 13.54 16.76 -26.16
N SER A 6 13.53 16.39 -27.46
CA SER A 6 12.26 16.16 -28.19
C SER A 6 11.47 14.97 -27.66
N ALA A 7 12.15 13.86 -27.33
CA ALA A 7 11.49 12.65 -26.78
C ALA A 7 10.97 12.87 -25.34
N ALA A 8 11.68 13.63 -24.50
CA ALA A 8 11.23 13.98 -23.15
C ALA A 8 9.99 14.86 -23.20
N ALA A 9 9.99 15.92 -24.01
CA ALA A 9 8.82 16.80 -24.21
C ALA A 9 7.60 16.01 -24.71
N SER A 10 7.77 15.07 -25.65
CA SER A 10 6.67 14.25 -26.15
C SER A 10 6.09 13.30 -25.08
N ARG A 11 6.93 12.80 -24.14
CA ARG A 11 6.50 11.95 -23.02
C ARG A 11 5.68 12.75 -22.00
N GLU A 12 6.15 13.94 -21.62
CA GLU A 12 5.44 14.83 -20.71
C GLU A 12 4.06 15.25 -21.28
N GLU A 13 4.04 15.68 -22.54
CA GLU A 13 2.78 16.02 -23.23
C GLU A 13 1.82 14.84 -23.30
N ALA A 14 2.31 13.62 -23.51
CA ALA A 14 1.49 12.42 -23.52
C ALA A 14 0.87 12.14 -22.14
N LEU A 15 1.65 12.31 -21.05
CA LEU A 15 1.16 12.18 -19.68
C LEU A 15 0.14 13.27 -19.33
N ASP A 16 0.45 14.54 -19.67
CA ASP A 16 -0.42 15.69 -19.41
C ASP A 16 -1.79 15.56 -20.10
N LYS A 17 -1.86 14.79 -21.18
CA LYS A 17 -3.09 14.47 -21.90
C LYS A 17 -3.79 13.22 -21.34
N ALA A 18 -3.02 12.16 -21.09
CA ALA A 18 -3.57 10.85 -20.71
C ALA A 18 -4.17 10.85 -19.29
N ILE A 19 -3.48 11.51 -18.33
CA ILE A 19 -3.90 11.49 -16.92
C ILE A 19 -5.25 12.18 -16.73
N PRO A 20 -5.48 13.43 -17.18
CA PRO A 20 -6.79 14.05 -17.05
C PRO A 20 -7.91 13.29 -17.79
N ALA A 21 -7.61 12.67 -18.93
CA ALA A 21 -8.57 11.87 -19.67
C ALA A 21 -8.97 10.61 -18.88
N ALA A 22 -8.01 9.95 -18.24
CA ALA A 22 -8.28 8.80 -17.38
C ALA A 22 -9.06 9.19 -16.12
N MET A 23 -8.71 10.31 -15.48
CA MET A 23 -9.45 10.85 -14.34
C MET A 23 -10.91 11.12 -14.68
N ALA A 24 -11.17 11.72 -15.85
CA ALA A 24 -12.54 11.99 -16.30
C ALA A 24 -13.35 10.71 -16.50
N ARG A 25 -12.75 9.67 -17.10
CA ARG A 25 -13.40 8.36 -17.30
C ARG A 25 -13.74 7.68 -15.99
N ALA A 26 -12.84 7.76 -15.00
CA ALA A 26 -12.98 7.10 -13.70
C ALA A 26 -13.61 7.99 -12.61
N SER A 27 -14.04 9.21 -12.96
CA SER A 27 -14.59 10.19 -12.02
C SER A 27 -13.67 10.44 -10.81
N ILE A 28 -12.37 10.51 -11.04
CA ILE A 28 -11.36 10.79 -10.01
C ILE A 28 -11.25 12.31 -9.85
N PRO A 29 -11.52 12.89 -8.66
CA PRO A 29 -11.47 14.33 -8.45
C PRO A 29 -10.07 14.92 -8.55
N GLY A 30 -9.07 14.23 -8.00
CA GLY A 30 -7.69 14.70 -7.94
C GLY A 30 -6.66 13.57 -7.99
N THR A 31 -5.54 13.84 -8.64
CA THR A 31 -4.42 12.91 -8.79
C THR A 31 -3.10 13.65 -8.68
N ILE A 32 -2.13 13.05 -8.00
CA ILE A 32 -0.74 13.48 -7.97
C ILE A 32 0.10 12.39 -8.62
N VAL A 33 0.97 12.76 -9.57
CA VAL A 33 1.86 11.83 -10.27
C VAL A 33 3.29 12.34 -10.20
N GLY A 34 4.19 11.44 -9.80
CA GLY A 34 5.62 11.67 -9.87
C GLY A 34 6.34 10.53 -10.58
N VAL A 35 7.22 10.86 -11.51
CA VAL A 35 8.08 9.92 -12.20
C VAL A 35 9.52 10.46 -12.15
N TRP A 36 10.41 9.69 -11.55
CA TRP A 36 11.83 10.01 -11.41
C TRP A 36 12.65 8.90 -12.03
N GLN A 37 13.50 9.25 -12.96
CA GLN A 37 14.37 8.30 -13.65
C GLN A 37 15.80 8.86 -13.70
N ASP A 38 16.79 8.02 -13.41
CA ASP A 38 18.18 8.44 -13.45
C ASP A 38 18.54 9.06 -14.82
N GLY A 39 19.18 10.23 -14.78
CA GLY A 39 19.62 10.94 -16.00
C GLY A 39 18.50 11.68 -16.74
N ARG A 40 17.30 11.81 -16.16
CA ARG A 40 16.19 12.59 -16.74
C ARG A 40 15.64 13.59 -15.73
N GLU A 41 15.09 14.69 -16.25
CA GLU A 41 14.31 15.62 -15.43
C GLU A 41 13.08 14.92 -14.86
N PRO A 42 12.76 15.14 -13.58
CA PRO A 42 11.57 14.57 -12.97
C PRO A 42 10.27 15.11 -13.61
N TYR A 43 9.31 14.22 -13.79
CA TYR A 43 7.94 14.60 -14.07
C TYR A 43 7.15 14.58 -12.76
N VAL A 44 6.71 15.73 -12.29
CA VAL A 44 5.89 15.85 -11.05
C VAL A 44 4.74 16.80 -11.33
N ARG A 45 3.50 16.30 -11.27
CA ARG A 45 2.29 17.06 -11.57
C ARG A 45 1.14 16.71 -10.63
N ALA A 46 0.30 17.70 -10.37
CA ALA A 46 -0.98 17.54 -9.71
C ALA A 46 -2.10 17.93 -10.67
N PHE A 47 -3.18 17.17 -10.66
CA PHE A 47 -4.34 17.36 -11.55
C PHE A 47 -5.63 17.36 -10.74
N GLY A 48 -6.59 18.19 -11.14
CA GLY A 48 -7.90 18.25 -10.52
C GLY A 48 -7.93 18.96 -9.19
N VAL A 49 -8.84 18.55 -8.31
CA VAL A 49 -9.14 19.24 -7.04
C VAL A 49 -8.87 18.35 -5.82
N ARG A 50 -8.39 18.99 -4.75
CA ARG A 50 -8.23 18.34 -3.44
C ARG A 50 -9.53 18.31 -2.63
N ASP A 51 -10.46 19.20 -2.95
CA ASP A 51 -11.76 19.33 -2.31
C ASP A 51 -12.82 19.68 -3.37
N THR A 52 -13.80 18.78 -3.56
CA THR A 52 -14.86 18.98 -4.53
C THR A 52 -15.89 20.01 -4.09
N ALA A 53 -16.03 20.27 -2.78
CA ALA A 53 -16.97 21.24 -2.24
C ALA A 53 -16.50 22.68 -2.46
N THR A 54 -15.19 22.93 -2.35
CA THR A 54 -14.59 24.27 -2.50
C THR A 54 -13.98 24.51 -3.87
N GLY A 55 -13.64 23.44 -4.59
CA GLY A 55 -12.89 23.53 -5.86
C GLY A 55 -11.41 23.84 -5.68
N GLU A 56 -10.87 23.76 -4.46
CA GLU A 56 -9.44 23.98 -4.23
C GLU A 56 -8.59 22.98 -5.04
N PRO A 57 -7.55 23.48 -5.75
CA PRO A 57 -6.75 22.65 -6.62
C PRO A 57 -5.89 21.63 -5.85
N MET A 58 -5.65 20.49 -6.50
CA MET A 58 -4.66 19.54 -6.05
C MET A 58 -3.26 20.14 -6.10
N THR A 59 -2.42 19.85 -5.11
CA THR A 59 -1.00 20.23 -5.07
C THR A 59 -0.15 19.01 -4.73
N THR A 60 1.16 19.08 -5.00
CA THR A 60 2.06 17.92 -4.89
C THR A 60 2.53 17.62 -3.48
N ASP A 61 2.21 18.47 -2.52
CA ASP A 61 2.64 18.40 -1.11
C ASP A 61 1.57 17.84 -0.15
N LEU A 62 0.43 17.42 -0.67
CA LEU A 62 -0.71 16.99 0.14
C LEU A 62 -0.46 15.64 0.82
N TYR A 63 -0.87 15.56 2.08
CA TYR A 63 -1.01 14.28 2.78
C TYR A 63 -2.21 13.51 2.26
N MET A 64 -2.04 12.19 2.10
CA MET A 64 -3.11 11.24 1.79
C MET A 64 -2.92 9.94 2.57
N ARG A 65 -4.02 9.20 2.81
CA ARG A 65 -3.93 7.85 3.35
C ARG A 65 -3.36 6.91 2.30
N ILE A 66 -2.46 6.01 2.72
CA ILE A 66 -1.72 5.13 1.79
C ILE A 66 -2.22 3.68 1.80
N GLY A 67 -3.26 3.39 2.58
CA GLY A 67 -3.90 2.07 2.59
C GLY A 67 -2.91 0.93 2.76
N SER A 68 -3.06 -0.10 1.95
CA SER A 68 -2.26 -1.33 2.03
C SER A 68 -0.76 -1.15 1.81
N THR A 69 -0.29 -0.01 1.32
CA THR A 69 1.14 0.32 1.35
C THR A 69 1.70 0.27 2.78
N THR A 70 0.84 0.46 3.80
CA THR A 70 1.17 0.26 5.22
C THR A 70 1.78 -1.12 5.50
N LYS A 71 1.34 -2.17 4.80
CA LYS A 71 1.84 -3.54 4.97
C LYS A 71 3.34 -3.65 4.76
N THR A 72 3.87 -2.84 3.85
CA THR A 72 5.31 -2.82 3.56
C THR A 72 6.13 -2.35 4.74
N PHE A 73 5.62 -1.40 5.52
CA PHE A 73 6.26 -0.94 6.76
C PHE A 73 6.17 -1.99 7.87
N THR A 74 5.01 -2.58 8.07
CA THR A 74 4.80 -3.64 9.07
C THR A 74 5.71 -4.84 8.82
N VAL A 75 5.81 -5.31 7.58
CA VAL A 75 6.67 -6.46 7.24
C VAL A 75 8.14 -6.06 7.25
N THR A 76 8.51 -4.83 6.90
CA THR A 76 9.88 -4.36 7.10
C THR A 76 10.28 -4.43 8.58
N ALA A 77 9.37 -4.07 9.50
CA ALA A 77 9.61 -4.23 10.95
C ALA A 77 9.88 -5.70 11.34
N ILE A 78 9.12 -6.65 10.80
CA ILE A 78 9.36 -8.10 10.98
C ILE A 78 10.75 -8.49 10.47
N LEU A 79 11.13 -8.06 9.28
CA LEU A 79 12.43 -8.39 8.68
C LEU A 79 13.60 -7.78 9.47
N MET A 80 13.42 -6.58 10.01
CA MET A 80 14.42 -5.96 10.90
C MET A 80 14.58 -6.74 12.20
N LEU A 81 13.50 -7.22 12.80
CA LEU A 81 13.57 -8.08 14.00
C LEU A 81 14.22 -9.43 13.69
N ALA A 82 14.01 -9.98 12.50
CA ALA A 82 14.71 -11.18 12.03
C ALA A 82 16.21 -10.93 11.87
N ASP A 83 16.62 -9.80 11.28
CA ASP A 83 18.04 -9.40 11.17
C ASP A 83 18.70 -9.25 12.54
N GLN A 84 17.96 -8.84 13.56
CA GLN A 84 18.44 -8.72 14.94
C GLN A 84 18.45 -10.06 15.68
N GLY A 85 18.02 -11.15 15.06
CA GLY A 85 17.93 -12.47 15.68
C GLY A 85 16.83 -12.59 16.75
N LYS A 86 15.89 -11.65 16.81
CA LYS A 86 14.81 -11.64 17.81
C LYS A 86 13.63 -12.55 17.42
N LEU A 87 13.51 -12.89 16.15
CA LEU A 87 12.57 -13.86 15.60
C LEU A 87 13.16 -14.50 14.35
N SER A 88 12.53 -15.59 13.88
CA SER A 88 12.80 -16.18 12.56
C SER A 88 11.53 -16.16 11.71
N LEU A 89 11.68 -15.98 10.40
CA LEU A 89 10.55 -16.04 9.48
C LEU A 89 9.84 -17.40 9.48
N ASP A 90 10.53 -18.46 9.87
CA ASP A 90 9.98 -19.82 9.94
C ASP A 90 9.45 -20.19 11.34
N ASP A 91 9.50 -19.26 12.29
CA ASP A 91 8.83 -19.43 13.58
C ASP A 91 7.32 -19.56 13.40
N ARG A 92 6.69 -20.42 14.21
CA ARG A 92 5.24 -20.52 14.29
C ARG A 92 4.67 -19.33 15.03
N VAL A 93 3.54 -18.82 14.55
CA VAL A 93 2.95 -17.59 15.10
C VAL A 93 2.46 -17.75 16.54
N ASP A 94 2.06 -18.96 16.95
CA ASP A 94 1.63 -19.25 18.32
C ASP A 94 2.72 -19.06 19.38
N ARG A 95 3.97 -19.01 18.96
CA ARG A 95 5.11 -18.62 19.81
C ARG A 95 4.95 -17.19 20.33
N TYR A 96 4.35 -16.32 19.53
CA TYR A 96 4.24 -14.87 19.79
C TYR A 96 2.83 -14.42 20.16
N VAL A 97 1.81 -15.01 19.54
CA VAL A 97 0.41 -14.66 19.76
C VAL A 97 -0.39 -15.94 19.99
N LYS A 98 -1.08 -16.00 21.12
CA LYS A 98 -1.85 -17.18 21.50
C LYS A 98 -3.24 -17.19 20.87
N SER A 99 -3.86 -18.37 20.82
CA SER A 99 -5.24 -18.60 20.35
C SER A 99 -5.45 -18.34 18.84
N VAL A 100 -4.39 -18.22 18.06
CA VAL A 100 -4.47 -18.11 16.60
C VAL A 100 -4.94 -19.44 16.02
N PRO A 101 -6.04 -19.48 15.22
CA PRO A 101 -6.43 -20.71 14.53
C PRO A 101 -5.29 -21.25 13.66
N GLY A 102 -4.90 -22.51 13.87
CA GLY A 102 -3.75 -23.10 13.18
C GLY A 102 -2.39 -22.45 13.49
N GLY A 103 -2.28 -21.72 14.60
CA GLY A 103 -1.08 -20.97 14.97
C GLY A 103 0.18 -21.82 15.12
N ASP A 104 0.04 -23.09 15.44
CA ASP A 104 1.10 -24.10 15.50
C ASP A 104 1.57 -24.60 14.12
N GLN A 105 0.87 -24.20 13.05
CA GLN A 105 1.18 -24.55 11.66
C GLN A 105 1.54 -23.34 10.81
N ILE A 106 1.10 -22.14 11.18
CA ILE A 106 1.32 -20.90 10.44
C ILE A 106 2.66 -20.29 10.80
N THR A 107 3.52 -20.05 9.80
CA THR A 107 4.77 -19.31 9.98
C THR A 107 4.60 -17.81 9.78
N LEU A 108 5.52 -17.00 10.32
CA LEU A 108 5.57 -15.55 10.06
C LEU A 108 5.76 -15.27 8.55
N ARG A 109 6.54 -16.10 7.86
CA ARG A 109 6.71 -16.07 6.41
C ARG A 109 5.38 -16.22 5.66
N GLN A 110 4.57 -17.19 6.05
CA GLN A 110 3.27 -17.43 5.41
C GLN A 110 2.30 -16.27 5.63
N LEU A 111 2.31 -15.64 6.80
CA LEU A 111 1.54 -14.42 7.06
C LEU A 111 1.97 -13.28 6.13
N ALA A 112 3.27 -13.01 6.06
CA ALA A 112 3.81 -11.94 5.23
C ALA A 112 3.61 -12.17 3.72
N ALA A 113 3.55 -13.44 3.30
CA ALA A 113 3.33 -13.86 1.91
C ALA A 113 1.85 -14.05 1.53
N MET A 114 0.91 -13.72 2.42
CA MET A 114 -0.54 -13.91 2.19
C MET A 114 -0.94 -15.37 1.94
N ARG A 115 -0.36 -16.31 2.70
CA ARG A 115 -0.55 -17.77 2.52
C ARG A 115 -0.90 -18.49 3.82
N SER A 116 -1.44 -17.78 4.79
CA SER A 116 -1.73 -18.35 6.10
C SER A 116 -2.98 -19.23 6.16
N GLY A 117 -3.98 -18.93 5.35
CA GLY A 117 -5.31 -19.54 5.45
C GLY A 117 -6.21 -18.93 6.53
N LEU A 118 -5.80 -17.85 7.19
CA LEU A 118 -6.66 -17.15 8.14
C LEU A 118 -7.87 -16.51 7.47
N TYR A 119 -8.97 -16.41 8.21
CA TYR A 119 -10.14 -15.66 7.79
C TYR A 119 -9.84 -14.15 7.73
N ASP A 120 -10.37 -13.45 6.73
CA ASP A 120 -10.23 -11.99 6.64
C ASP A 120 -11.33 -11.30 7.45
N TYR A 121 -10.94 -10.61 8.53
CA TYR A 121 -11.88 -9.87 9.38
C TYR A 121 -12.65 -8.78 8.62
N SER A 122 -12.11 -8.29 7.50
CA SER A 122 -12.76 -7.24 6.72
C SER A 122 -14.12 -7.69 6.17
N GLU A 123 -14.33 -8.99 5.97
CA GLU A 123 -15.62 -9.53 5.58
C GLU A 123 -16.72 -9.25 6.61
N ASP A 124 -16.39 -9.30 7.90
CA ASP A 124 -17.35 -9.03 8.99
C ASP A 124 -17.48 -7.54 9.31
N THR A 125 -16.48 -6.72 8.95
CA THR A 125 -16.43 -5.31 9.37
C THR A 125 -16.85 -4.32 8.28
N LYS A 126 -16.89 -4.73 7.01
CA LYS A 126 -17.17 -3.84 5.86
C LYS A 126 -18.46 -3.03 5.97
N THR A 127 -19.52 -3.62 6.50
CA THR A 127 -20.79 -2.92 6.73
C THR A 127 -20.65 -1.86 7.81
N GLN A 128 -19.95 -2.17 8.90
CA GLN A 128 -19.75 -1.24 10.01
C GLN A 128 -18.90 -0.03 9.62
N MET A 129 -17.99 -0.18 8.66
CA MET A 129 -17.19 0.95 8.14
C MET A 129 -18.06 2.04 7.50
N THR A 130 -19.16 1.67 6.85
CA THR A 130 -20.08 2.63 6.23
C THR A 130 -21.17 3.11 7.18
N GLU A 131 -21.63 2.27 8.10
CA GLU A 131 -22.68 2.60 9.07
C GLU A 131 -22.16 3.40 10.28
N ASN A 132 -20.91 3.14 10.69
CA ASN A 132 -20.25 3.84 11.80
C ASN A 132 -18.80 4.19 11.45
N PRO A 133 -18.59 5.11 10.47
CA PRO A 133 -17.25 5.42 9.94
C PRO A 133 -16.31 6.08 10.96
N GLY A 134 -16.82 6.61 12.05
CA GLY A 134 -16.03 7.19 13.15
C GLY A 134 -15.53 6.17 14.17
N ARG A 135 -15.93 4.89 14.07
CA ARG A 135 -15.57 3.88 15.06
C ARG A 135 -14.05 3.68 15.14
N GLN A 136 -13.53 3.78 16.37
CA GLN A 136 -12.15 3.39 16.68
C GLN A 136 -12.09 1.88 16.89
N TRP A 137 -11.29 1.19 16.10
CA TRP A 137 -10.99 -0.23 16.25
C TRP A 137 -9.65 -0.42 16.95
N THR A 138 -9.53 -1.48 17.75
CA THR A 138 -8.25 -1.94 18.27
C THR A 138 -7.79 -3.20 17.52
N PRO A 139 -6.47 -3.44 17.42
CA PRO A 139 -5.96 -4.69 16.84
C PRO A 139 -6.55 -5.94 17.51
N ARG A 140 -6.77 -5.87 18.83
CA ARG A 140 -7.39 -6.96 19.61
C ARG A 140 -8.81 -7.27 19.11
N GLU A 141 -9.66 -6.26 18.93
CA GLU A 141 -11.02 -6.45 18.43
C GLU A 141 -11.03 -7.11 17.04
N LEU A 142 -10.12 -6.67 16.15
CA LEU A 142 -9.98 -7.24 14.81
C LEU A 142 -9.51 -8.70 14.88
N LEU A 143 -8.52 -9.01 15.70
CA LEU A 143 -8.03 -10.38 15.89
C LEU A 143 -9.06 -11.30 16.58
N GLU A 144 -9.86 -10.78 17.49
CA GLU A 144 -10.97 -11.54 18.10
C GLU A 144 -12.01 -11.99 17.04
N ILE A 145 -12.23 -11.19 15.99
CA ILE A 145 -13.05 -11.60 14.84
C ILE A 145 -12.37 -12.77 14.12
N VAL A 146 -11.11 -12.63 13.77
CA VAL A 146 -10.33 -13.68 13.08
C VAL A 146 -10.36 -14.99 13.85
N PHE A 147 -10.13 -14.94 15.16
CA PHE A 147 -9.96 -16.13 16.01
C PHE A 147 -11.26 -16.91 16.22
N ARG A 148 -12.42 -16.31 15.93
CA ARG A 148 -13.72 -17.00 15.95
C ARG A 148 -13.99 -17.85 14.71
N HIS A 149 -13.20 -17.68 13.65
CA HIS A 149 -13.36 -18.41 12.40
C HIS A 149 -12.32 -19.51 12.24
N PRO A 150 -12.65 -20.65 11.64
CA PRO A 150 -11.67 -21.67 11.28
C PRO A 150 -10.78 -21.18 10.13
N LEU A 151 -9.67 -21.87 9.90
CA LEU A 151 -8.87 -21.67 8.68
C LEU A 151 -9.72 -21.92 7.43
N VAL A 152 -9.57 -21.08 6.42
CA VAL A 152 -10.28 -21.20 5.14
C VAL A 152 -9.57 -22.13 4.15
N PHE A 153 -8.27 -22.38 4.37
CA PHE A 153 -7.47 -23.38 3.68
C PHE A 153 -6.24 -23.76 4.51
N PRO A 154 -5.57 -24.90 4.23
CA PRO A 154 -4.36 -25.28 4.95
C PRO A 154 -3.23 -24.25 4.76
N PRO A 155 -2.50 -23.87 5.83
CA PRO A 155 -1.40 -22.91 5.74
C PRO A 155 -0.38 -23.28 4.66
N GLY A 156 0.00 -22.31 3.84
CA GLY A 156 0.97 -22.46 2.76
C GLY A 156 0.41 -23.05 1.44
N SER A 157 -0.84 -23.49 1.41
CA SER A 157 -1.39 -24.22 0.25
C SER A 157 -1.75 -23.32 -0.93
N LYS A 158 -2.10 -22.06 -0.70
CA LYS A 158 -2.39 -21.08 -1.76
C LYS A 158 -2.17 -19.64 -1.29
N PHE A 159 -2.15 -18.72 -2.25
CA PHE A 159 -2.22 -17.29 -2.03
C PHE A 159 -3.68 -16.88 -1.78
N ASP A 160 -3.89 -15.95 -0.85
CA ASP A 160 -5.17 -15.30 -0.59
C ASP A 160 -4.90 -13.97 0.12
N TYR A 161 -5.05 -12.86 -0.60
CA TYR A 161 -4.80 -11.53 -0.05
C TYR A 161 -5.74 -11.25 1.11
N ASN A 162 -5.18 -10.89 2.27
CA ASN A 162 -5.93 -10.90 3.52
C ASN A 162 -5.31 -9.92 4.52
N ASN A 163 -6.12 -8.98 5.02
CA ASN A 163 -5.67 -7.99 5.98
C ASN A 163 -5.32 -8.57 7.35
N SER A 164 -5.96 -9.66 7.76
CA SER A 164 -5.71 -10.30 9.06
C SER A 164 -4.26 -10.71 9.25
N ASN A 165 -3.59 -11.12 8.16
CA ASN A 165 -2.17 -11.50 8.19
C ASN A 165 -1.28 -10.39 8.77
N THR A 166 -1.46 -9.16 8.29
CA THR A 166 -0.63 -8.03 8.70
C THR A 166 -1.05 -7.40 10.01
N ILE A 167 -2.32 -7.47 10.37
CA ILE A 167 -2.75 -7.12 11.74
C ILE A 167 -2.04 -8.04 12.74
N LEU A 168 -2.02 -9.34 12.47
CA LEU A 168 -1.36 -10.32 13.33
C LEU A 168 0.17 -10.11 13.38
N LEU A 169 0.81 -9.81 12.24
CA LEU A 169 2.24 -9.46 12.22
C LEU A 169 2.54 -8.17 13.00
N GLY A 170 1.65 -7.18 12.96
CA GLY A 170 1.76 -5.99 13.81
C GLY A 170 1.78 -6.36 15.30
N GLN A 171 0.92 -7.29 15.73
CA GLN A 171 0.91 -7.78 17.10
C GLN A 171 2.20 -8.55 17.45
N VAL A 172 2.75 -9.31 16.50
CA VAL A 172 4.06 -9.96 16.68
C VAL A 172 5.17 -8.92 16.91
N VAL A 173 5.20 -7.84 16.12
CA VAL A 173 6.17 -6.75 16.31
C VAL A 173 6.04 -6.16 17.72
N GLU A 174 4.83 -5.87 18.18
CA GLU A 174 4.61 -5.32 19.52
C GLU A 174 5.06 -6.26 20.63
N ASN A 175 4.71 -7.54 20.52
CA ASN A 175 5.07 -8.54 21.53
C ASN A 175 6.60 -8.80 21.60
N VAL A 176 7.30 -8.73 20.47
CA VAL A 176 8.75 -8.97 20.41
C VAL A 176 9.54 -7.72 20.79
N SER A 177 9.12 -6.55 20.34
CA SER A 177 9.84 -5.28 20.57
C SER A 177 9.49 -4.63 21.93
N GLY A 178 8.31 -4.90 22.47
CA GLY A 178 7.78 -4.21 23.63
C GLY A 178 7.28 -2.79 23.35
N GLU A 179 7.15 -2.40 22.08
CA GLU A 179 6.72 -1.07 21.63
C GLU A 179 5.45 -1.18 20.77
N PRO A 180 4.54 -0.18 20.82
CA PRO A 180 3.45 -0.09 19.84
C PRO A 180 4.00 -0.10 18.41
N ILE A 181 3.28 -0.75 17.47
CA ILE A 181 3.76 -0.87 16.08
C ILE A 181 4.05 0.49 15.43
N GLY A 182 3.21 1.49 15.65
CA GLY A 182 3.44 2.84 15.14
C GLY A 182 4.72 3.48 15.67
N SER A 183 5.01 3.29 16.95
CA SER A 183 6.26 3.77 17.59
C SER A 183 7.48 3.05 17.03
N PHE A 184 7.39 1.73 16.84
CA PHE A 184 8.48 0.96 16.25
C PHE A 184 8.78 1.42 14.81
N ILE A 185 7.75 1.59 14.00
CA ILE A 185 7.89 2.08 12.60
C ILE A 185 8.51 3.47 12.59
N GLU A 186 8.00 4.40 13.40
CA GLU A 186 8.54 5.76 13.48
C GLU A 186 10.03 5.77 13.82
N LYS A 187 10.41 5.09 14.89
CA LYS A 187 11.78 5.08 15.41
C LYS A 187 12.77 4.37 14.48
N ASN A 188 12.38 3.23 13.91
CA ASN A 188 13.30 2.34 13.22
C ASN A 188 13.25 2.47 11.69
N ILE A 189 12.18 3.04 11.13
CA ILE A 189 11.98 3.17 9.68
C ILE A 189 11.87 4.64 9.28
N LEU A 190 10.87 5.37 9.79
CA LEU A 190 10.58 6.73 9.29
C LEU A 190 11.70 7.71 9.57
N ARG A 191 12.20 7.74 10.80
CA ARG A 191 13.31 8.65 11.18
C ARG A 191 14.61 8.32 10.45
N PRO A 192 15.10 7.07 10.41
CA PRO A 192 16.33 6.74 9.69
C PRO A 192 16.26 7.02 8.20
N GLU A 193 15.08 6.87 7.57
CA GLU A 193 14.87 7.15 6.15
C GLU A 193 14.56 8.62 5.84
N GLY A 194 14.38 9.46 6.86
CA GLY A 194 14.01 10.85 6.69
C GLY A 194 12.58 11.05 6.15
N LEU A 195 11.69 10.09 6.40
CA LEU A 195 10.28 10.15 5.99
C LEU A 195 9.49 11.00 6.99
N THR A 196 9.74 12.31 6.98
CA THR A 196 9.22 13.26 7.96
C THR A 196 7.74 13.60 7.75
N HIS A 197 7.18 13.24 6.61
CA HIS A 197 5.78 13.44 6.24
C HIS A 197 5.00 12.12 6.14
N THR A 198 5.51 11.09 6.79
CA THR A 198 4.83 9.79 6.90
C THR A 198 4.56 9.51 8.37
N LEU A 199 3.36 9.03 8.68
CA LEU A 199 2.95 8.76 10.05
C LEU A 199 2.01 7.57 10.16
N TYR A 200 2.03 6.97 11.34
CA TYR A 200 1.07 5.95 11.76
C TYR A 200 0.08 6.65 12.73
N PRO A 201 -1.09 7.11 12.28
CA PRO A 201 -2.03 7.85 13.11
C PRO A 201 -2.65 6.96 14.19
N VAL A 202 -3.08 7.56 15.28
CA VAL A 202 -3.81 6.83 16.36
C VAL A 202 -5.28 6.66 16.00
N GLY A 203 -5.88 7.68 15.36
CA GLY A 203 -7.28 7.70 14.98
C GLY A 203 -7.49 8.37 13.63
N ALA A 204 -8.50 9.23 13.53
CA ALA A 204 -8.87 9.90 12.29
C ALA A 204 -8.06 11.19 12.01
N GLU A 205 -7.09 11.53 12.86
CA GLU A 205 -6.27 12.72 12.69
C GLU A 205 -5.59 12.75 11.31
N PHE A 206 -5.56 13.93 10.71
CA PHE A 206 -5.01 14.14 9.39
C PHE A 206 -4.18 15.42 9.38
N PRO A 207 -2.86 15.37 9.09
CA PRO A 207 -2.04 16.55 8.96
C PRO A 207 -2.51 17.48 7.84
N THR A 208 -2.16 18.74 7.92
CA THR A 208 -2.42 19.73 6.88
C THR A 208 -1.13 20.13 6.15
N PRO A 209 -1.20 20.44 4.84
CA PRO A 209 -2.36 20.33 3.96
C PRO A 209 -2.65 18.88 3.54
N HIS A 210 -3.92 18.51 3.39
CA HIS A 210 -4.30 17.17 2.93
C HIS A 210 -5.35 17.26 1.83
N ALA A 211 -5.47 16.20 1.04
CA ALA A 211 -6.58 16.03 0.10
C ALA A 211 -7.78 15.41 0.82
N HIS A 212 -8.99 15.89 0.49
CA HIS A 212 -10.22 15.20 0.83
C HIS A 212 -10.31 13.90 0.06
N GLY A 213 -10.83 12.85 0.68
CA GLY A 213 -10.95 11.53 0.08
C GLY A 213 -12.40 11.14 -0.18
N TYR A 214 -12.67 10.54 -1.35
CA TYR A 214 -14.03 10.27 -1.80
C TYR A 214 -14.28 8.77 -1.93
N PHE A 215 -15.38 8.32 -1.34
CA PHE A 215 -15.80 6.93 -1.31
C PHE A 215 -17.17 6.74 -1.95
N LYS A 216 -17.35 5.62 -2.66
CA LYS A 216 -18.63 5.23 -3.24
C LYS A 216 -19.38 4.32 -2.29
N MET A 217 -20.48 4.79 -1.75
CA MET A 217 -21.38 4.04 -0.89
C MET A 217 -22.05 2.87 -1.66
N PRO A 218 -22.57 1.84 -0.96
CA PRO A 218 -23.26 0.72 -1.60
C PRO A 218 -24.46 1.14 -2.47
N ASP A 219 -25.10 2.27 -2.16
CA ASP A 219 -26.19 2.85 -2.97
C ASP A 219 -25.71 3.63 -4.20
N GLY A 220 -24.40 3.68 -4.42
CA GLY A 220 -23.75 4.39 -5.55
C GLY A 220 -23.43 5.86 -5.27
N LYS A 221 -23.86 6.42 -4.14
CA LYS A 221 -23.57 7.81 -3.77
C LYS A 221 -22.11 7.99 -3.41
N ILE A 222 -21.49 9.05 -3.94
CA ILE A 222 -20.14 9.47 -3.56
C ILE A 222 -20.22 10.37 -2.33
N VAL A 223 -19.43 10.04 -1.31
CA VAL A 223 -19.34 10.81 -0.06
C VAL A 223 -17.91 11.21 0.22
N ASP A 224 -17.74 12.33 0.93
CA ASP A 224 -16.45 12.70 1.51
C ASP A 224 -16.20 11.82 2.74
N ALA A 225 -15.14 11.02 2.67
CA ALA A 225 -14.73 10.07 3.71
C ALA A 225 -13.39 10.46 4.36
N THR A 226 -12.99 11.71 4.24
CA THR A 226 -11.71 12.24 4.76
C THR A 226 -11.54 11.93 6.24
N ASP A 227 -12.58 12.18 7.04
CA ASP A 227 -12.57 12.06 8.50
C ASP A 227 -12.98 10.65 9.01
N TRP A 228 -13.12 9.69 8.11
CA TRP A 228 -13.39 8.32 8.51
C TRP A 228 -12.20 7.72 9.26
N ASN A 229 -12.49 6.96 10.32
CA ASN A 229 -11.44 6.42 11.16
C ASN A 229 -10.74 5.24 10.45
N PRO A 230 -9.42 5.31 10.21
CA PRO A 230 -8.68 4.28 9.47
C PRO A 230 -8.27 3.09 10.36
N SER A 231 -8.58 3.09 11.64
CA SER A 231 -8.08 2.11 12.62
C SER A 231 -8.50 0.66 12.33
N TRP A 232 -9.59 0.45 11.57
CA TRP A 232 -9.94 -0.89 11.11
C TRP A 232 -8.85 -1.48 10.17
N GLY A 233 -8.08 -0.64 9.50
CA GLY A 233 -6.93 -1.04 8.69
C GLY A 233 -5.71 -1.39 9.52
N GLY A 234 -5.52 -0.76 10.68
CA GLY A 234 -4.42 -1.01 11.60
C GLY A 234 -3.07 -1.15 10.91
N ALA A 235 -2.29 -2.15 11.32
CA ALA A 235 -1.00 -2.49 10.71
C ALA A 235 -1.08 -2.95 9.24
N ALA A 236 -2.28 -3.10 8.70
CA ALA A 236 -2.53 -3.45 7.31
C ALA A 236 -2.86 -2.24 6.42
N GLY A 237 -3.25 -1.07 6.97
CA GLY A 237 -3.79 -0.03 6.10
C GLY A 237 -3.96 1.39 6.66
N GLN A 238 -3.44 1.72 7.84
CA GLN A 238 -3.87 2.98 8.50
C GLN A 238 -2.92 4.17 8.30
N MET A 239 -1.75 4.00 7.66
CA MET A 239 -0.74 5.06 7.56
C MET A 239 -1.13 6.17 6.58
N ILE A 240 -0.48 7.31 6.76
CA ILE A 240 -0.58 8.52 5.96
C ILE A 240 0.80 8.89 5.44
N SER A 241 0.88 9.43 4.21
CA SER A 241 2.14 9.91 3.63
C SER A 241 1.91 11.01 2.58
N THR A 242 2.99 11.42 1.94
CA THR A 242 3.04 12.38 0.84
C THR A 242 3.75 11.78 -0.38
N LEU A 243 3.64 12.45 -1.52
CA LEU A 243 4.30 12.04 -2.76
C LEU A 243 5.82 11.89 -2.58
N ASP A 244 6.47 12.87 -1.95
CA ASP A 244 7.93 12.89 -1.80
C ASP A 244 8.42 11.77 -0.88
N ASP A 245 7.72 11.50 0.22
CA ASP A 245 8.06 10.39 1.10
C ASP A 245 7.83 9.04 0.40
N MET A 246 6.75 8.90 -0.35
CA MET A 246 6.48 7.67 -1.11
C MET A 246 7.51 7.44 -2.24
N ARG A 247 8.05 8.49 -2.83
CA ARG A 247 9.20 8.40 -3.75
C ARG A 247 10.41 7.73 -3.10
N VAL A 248 10.79 8.19 -1.92
CA VAL A 248 11.93 7.63 -1.16
C VAL A 248 11.62 6.19 -0.78
N TRP A 249 10.45 5.96 -0.21
CA TRP A 249 10.05 4.64 0.25
C TRP A 249 9.97 3.60 -0.87
N ALA A 250 9.39 3.93 -2.02
CA ALA A 250 9.29 3.02 -3.16
C ALA A 250 10.66 2.47 -3.60
N ARG A 251 11.67 3.33 -3.70
CA ARG A 251 13.03 2.95 -4.05
C ARG A 251 13.71 2.14 -2.94
N ASP A 252 13.64 2.62 -1.69
CA ASP A 252 14.33 2.01 -0.58
C ASP A 252 13.72 0.65 -0.20
N LEU A 253 12.40 0.52 -0.32
CA LEU A 253 11.68 -0.75 -0.20
C LEU A 253 12.16 -1.77 -1.25
N ALA A 254 12.15 -1.40 -2.52
CA ALA A 254 12.52 -2.29 -3.62
C ALA A 254 14.00 -2.69 -3.59
N THR A 255 14.88 -1.77 -3.16
CA THR A 255 16.31 -2.05 -3.05
C THR A 255 16.71 -2.74 -1.75
N GLY A 256 15.82 -2.79 -0.76
CA GLY A 256 16.07 -3.44 0.53
C GLY A 256 17.03 -2.69 1.43
N LYS A 257 17.03 -1.36 1.40
CA LYS A 257 18.00 -0.50 2.10
C LYS A 257 18.06 -0.71 3.62
N LEU A 258 16.92 -0.99 4.27
CA LEU A 258 16.82 -1.11 5.73
C LEU A 258 17.03 -2.54 6.27
N ILE A 259 17.22 -3.50 5.40
CA ILE A 259 17.32 -4.92 5.75
C ILE A 259 18.60 -5.52 5.17
N SER A 260 19.05 -6.63 5.76
CA SER A 260 20.22 -7.34 5.26
C SER A 260 20.00 -7.89 3.85
N PRO A 261 21.08 -8.20 3.10
CA PRO A 261 20.98 -8.90 1.82
C PRO A 261 20.21 -10.22 1.93
N ALA A 262 20.36 -10.95 3.05
CA ALA A 262 19.62 -12.18 3.31
C ALA A 262 18.11 -11.93 3.41
N MET A 263 17.69 -10.92 4.17
CA MET A 263 16.26 -10.57 4.29
C MET A 263 15.69 -9.97 3.03
N LYS A 264 16.47 -9.21 2.28
CA LYS A 264 16.09 -8.76 0.92
C LYS A 264 15.82 -9.95 0.01
N HIS A 265 16.68 -10.95 0.02
CA HIS A 265 16.51 -12.19 -0.75
C HIS A 265 15.21 -12.91 -0.34
N GLU A 266 14.97 -13.08 0.97
CA GLU A 266 13.77 -13.71 1.49
C GLU A 266 12.49 -12.93 1.07
N ARG A 267 12.51 -11.60 1.18
CA ARG A 267 11.40 -10.74 0.78
C ARG A 267 11.06 -10.88 -0.69
N GLY A 268 12.07 -11.00 -1.54
CA GLY A 268 11.98 -11.08 -2.99
C GLY A 268 11.74 -12.50 -3.54
N LYS A 269 11.45 -13.48 -2.72
CA LYS A 269 11.00 -14.81 -3.17
C LYS A 269 9.57 -14.73 -3.69
N PHE A 270 9.42 -14.15 -4.87
CA PHE A 270 8.13 -13.93 -5.49
C PHE A 270 7.47 -15.22 -5.95
N LEU A 271 6.19 -15.36 -5.63
CA LEU A 271 5.32 -16.46 -6.07
C LEU A 271 4.10 -15.88 -6.79
N PRO A 272 3.46 -16.64 -7.70
CA PRO A 272 2.27 -16.16 -8.39
C PRO A 272 1.15 -15.75 -7.45
N ALA A 273 0.55 -14.58 -7.74
CA ALA A 273 -0.59 -14.01 -7.04
C ALA A 273 -1.71 -13.69 -8.06
N PRO A 274 -2.34 -14.72 -8.66
CA PRO A 274 -3.23 -14.54 -9.81
C PRO A 274 -4.51 -13.75 -9.48
N GLU A 275 -4.86 -13.63 -8.21
CA GLU A 275 -6.01 -12.84 -7.74
C GLU A 275 -5.73 -11.33 -7.83
N GLU A 276 -4.45 -10.93 -7.72
CA GLU A 276 -4.00 -9.54 -7.80
C GLU A 276 -3.83 -9.05 -9.25
N GLY A 277 -3.96 -9.92 -10.23
CA GLY A 277 -3.86 -9.61 -11.65
C GLY A 277 -2.99 -10.61 -12.41
N ASP A 278 -3.16 -10.63 -13.73
CA ASP A 278 -2.38 -11.52 -14.58
C ASP A 278 -0.91 -11.04 -14.63
N GLY A 279 0.00 -11.94 -14.24
CA GLY A 279 1.44 -11.65 -14.18
C GLY A 279 1.92 -11.03 -12.89
N VAL A 280 1.05 -10.76 -11.92
CA VAL A 280 1.43 -10.27 -10.60
C VAL A 280 2.08 -11.39 -9.78
N LEU A 281 3.22 -11.08 -9.17
CA LEU A 281 3.91 -11.94 -8.23
C LEU A 281 3.94 -11.27 -6.86
N TYR A 282 3.87 -12.04 -5.78
CA TYR A 282 3.88 -11.54 -4.41
C TYR A 282 4.98 -12.19 -3.58
N GLY A 283 5.76 -11.38 -2.90
CA GLY A 283 6.77 -11.79 -1.93
C GLY A 283 6.28 -11.56 -0.49
N LEU A 284 7.12 -11.00 0.38
CA LEU A 284 6.74 -10.67 1.76
C LEU A 284 6.26 -9.20 1.83
N ALA A 285 4.96 -8.99 1.70
CA ALA A 285 4.32 -7.68 1.53
C ALA A 285 5.05 -6.84 0.47
N LEU A 286 5.29 -7.42 -0.68
CA LEU A 286 5.95 -6.80 -1.81
C LEU A 286 5.40 -7.40 -3.09
N GLU A 287 4.96 -6.56 -4.01
CA GLU A 287 4.46 -6.94 -5.33
C GLU A 287 5.55 -6.81 -6.38
N ASN A 288 5.50 -7.66 -7.38
CA ASN A 288 6.26 -7.51 -8.61
C ASN A 288 5.27 -7.54 -9.80
N ASP A 289 5.02 -6.36 -10.34
CA ASP A 289 4.04 -6.09 -11.37
C ASP A 289 4.77 -5.89 -12.70
N ASN A 290 5.14 -6.98 -13.38
CA ASN A 290 5.95 -6.94 -14.61
C ASN A 290 7.27 -6.16 -14.47
N GLY A 291 7.95 -6.33 -13.33
CA GLY A 291 9.21 -5.65 -13.03
C GLY A 291 9.07 -4.41 -12.15
N TRP A 292 7.88 -3.83 -12.02
CA TRP A 292 7.58 -2.80 -11.05
C TRP A 292 7.52 -3.41 -9.65
N ILE A 293 8.41 -2.99 -8.77
CA ILE A 293 8.51 -3.49 -7.40
C ILE A 293 7.95 -2.46 -6.45
N GLY A 294 6.96 -2.84 -5.64
CA GLY A 294 6.29 -1.96 -4.69
C GLY A 294 5.12 -2.64 -4.00
N HIS A 295 4.14 -1.87 -3.63
CA HIS A 295 2.85 -2.37 -3.14
C HIS A 295 1.81 -1.26 -3.25
N ASN A 296 0.73 -1.52 -3.94
CA ASN A 296 -0.36 -0.56 -4.02
C ASN A 296 -1.10 -0.43 -2.68
N GLY A 297 -1.82 0.66 -2.51
CA GLY A 297 -2.70 0.89 -1.38
C GLY A 297 -4.06 1.39 -1.83
N ASN A 298 -5.09 0.73 -1.35
CA ASN A 298 -6.47 1.19 -1.46
C ASN A 298 -7.07 1.23 -0.06
N VAL A 299 -7.51 2.39 0.37
CA VAL A 299 -8.25 2.57 1.60
C VAL A 299 -9.46 3.44 1.31
N MET A 300 -10.57 2.79 1.06
CA MET A 300 -11.89 3.40 0.80
C MET A 300 -11.87 4.64 -0.12
N SER A 301 -11.23 5.71 0.30
CA SER A 301 -11.28 7.04 -0.32
C SER A 301 -9.96 7.50 -0.95
N TYR A 302 -8.91 6.67 -0.91
CA TYR A 302 -7.60 6.99 -1.50
C TYR A 302 -6.97 5.76 -2.12
N MET A 303 -6.24 5.97 -3.23
CA MET A 303 -5.38 4.94 -3.81
C MET A 303 -3.95 5.47 -3.97
N THR A 304 -2.97 4.62 -3.70
CA THR A 304 -1.54 4.95 -3.76
C THR A 304 -0.77 3.84 -4.46
N PHE A 305 0.13 4.21 -5.36
CA PHE A 305 0.93 3.30 -6.16
C PHE A 305 2.41 3.71 -6.12
N PRO A 306 3.16 3.37 -5.07
CA PRO A 306 4.57 3.67 -4.94
C PRO A 306 5.40 2.49 -5.45
N TYR A 307 5.97 2.61 -6.65
CA TYR A 307 6.72 1.54 -7.30
C TYR A 307 8.07 2.00 -7.83
N TYR A 308 9.01 1.08 -7.83
CA TYR A 308 10.32 1.23 -8.43
C TYR A 308 10.54 0.17 -9.50
N LEU A 309 11.09 0.58 -10.64
CA LEU A 309 11.48 -0.28 -11.75
C LEU A 309 13.00 -0.37 -11.81
N PRO A 310 13.62 -1.45 -11.30
CA PRO A 310 15.07 -1.58 -11.23
C PRO A 310 15.75 -1.52 -12.60
N ASP A 311 15.18 -2.16 -13.61
CA ASP A 311 15.74 -2.25 -14.96
C ASP A 311 15.96 -0.87 -15.60
N GLU A 312 15.09 0.09 -15.29
CA GLU A 312 15.17 1.45 -15.80
C GLU A 312 15.58 2.48 -14.75
N ARG A 313 15.87 2.05 -13.54
CA ARG A 313 16.16 2.90 -12.37
C ARG A 313 15.14 4.05 -12.25
N MET A 314 13.86 3.67 -12.33
CA MET A 314 12.74 4.59 -12.37
C MET A 314 11.85 4.38 -11.14
N THR A 315 11.49 5.49 -10.48
CA THR A 315 10.44 5.51 -9.46
C THR A 315 9.20 6.13 -10.06
N MET A 316 8.05 5.49 -9.83
CA MET A 316 6.73 6.02 -10.14
C MET A 316 5.90 6.04 -8.86
N VAL A 317 5.28 7.18 -8.59
CA VAL A 317 4.29 7.30 -7.51
C VAL A 317 3.04 7.97 -8.08
N VAL A 318 1.91 7.32 -7.90
CA VAL A 318 0.60 7.87 -8.25
C VAL A 318 -0.28 7.83 -7.00
N MET A 319 -0.91 8.96 -6.67
CA MET A 319 -1.82 9.07 -5.53
C MET A 319 -3.12 9.72 -5.99
N THR A 320 -4.25 9.08 -5.70
CA THR A 320 -5.58 9.61 -6.02
C THR A 320 -6.40 9.80 -4.77
N ASN A 321 -7.24 10.81 -4.77
CA ASN A 321 -8.16 11.07 -3.66
C ASN A 321 -9.54 10.46 -3.85
N SER A 322 -9.60 9.32 -4.53
CA SER A 322 -10.82 8.54 -4.69
C SER A 322 -10.52 7.05 -4.74
N GLY A 323 -11.28 6.26 -4.00
CA GLY A 323 -11.36 4.82 -4.12
C GLY A 323 -12.67 4.34 -4.77
N ALA A 324 -13.41 5.26 -5.41
CA ALA A 324 -14.75 4.98 -5.94
C ALA A 324 -14.75 4.09 -7.19
N ASP A 325 -13.71 4.17 -8.01
CA ASP A 325 -13.55 3.38 -9.23
C ASP A 325 -12.15 2.77 -9.31
N VAL A 326 -11.97 1.61 -8.66
CA VAL A 326 -10.72 0.87 -8.69
C VAL A 326 -10.35 0.43 -10.11
N PRO A 327 -11.25 -0.16 -10.92
CA PRO A 327 -10.95 -0.50 -12.31
C PRO A 327 -10.50 0.69 -13.16
N GLY A 328 -11.17 1.83 -13.04
CA GLY A 328 -10.80 3.04 -13.78
C GLY A 328 -9.43 3.58 -13.39
N THR A 329 -9.10 3.56 -12.09
CA THR A 329 -7.76 3.93 -11.60
C THR A 329 -6.70 2.97 -12.12
N TRP A 330 -6.99 1.68 -12.19
CA TRP A 330 -6.09 0.68 -12.74
C TRP A 330 -5.78 0.91 -14.22
N VAL A 331 -6.80 1.28 -15.02
CA VAL A 331 -6.62 1.67 -16.43
C VAL A 331 -5.74 2.91 -16.55
N MET A 332 -5.87 3.88 -15.63
CA MET A 332 -4.96 5.04 -15.58
C MET A 332 -3.51 4.61 -15.36
N MET A 333 -3.27 3.65 -14.46
CA MET A 333 -1.93 3.10 -14.25
C MET A 333 -1.38 2.42 -15.51
N GLN A 334 -2.21 1.69 -16.25
CA GLN A 334 -1.82 1.09 -17.54
C GLN A 334 -1.44 2.15 -18.58
N ASP A 335 -2.19 3.23 -18.66
CA ASP A 335 -1.90 4.34 -19.58
C ASP A 335 -0.57 5.02 -19.21
N ILE A 336 -0.35 5.31 -17.92
CA ILE A 336 0.90 5.90 -17.44
C ILE A 336 2.10 4.98 -17.73
N ALA A 337 2.03 3.71 -17.34
CA ALA A 337 3.11 2.75 -17.53
C ALA A 337 3.48 2.57 -19.02
N ARG A 338 2.46 2.51 -19.90
CA ARG A 338 2.68 2.42 -21.35
C ARG A 338 3.46 3.61 -21.92
N ILE A 339 3.23 4.80 -21.35
CA ILE A 339 3.94 6.02 -21.79
C ILE A 339 5.36 6.08 -21.26
N ILE A 340 5.57 5.72 -19.97
CA ILE A 340 6.87 5.90 -19.32
C ILE A 340 7.82 4.71 -19.52
N SER A 341 7.28 3.49 -19.63
CA SER A 341 8.03 2.23 -19.78
C SER A 341 7.24 1.21 -20.60
N PRO A 342 7.20 1.33 -21.94
CA PRO A 342 6.41 0.43 -22.81
C PRO A 342 6.79 -1.06 -22.69
N ASN A 343 8.01 -1.36 -22.27
CA ASN A 343 8.51 -2.73 -22.10
C ASN A 343 8.07 -3.36 -20.78
N HIS A 344 7.57 -2.56 -19.85
CA HIS A 344 7.07 -3.00 -18.53
C HIS A 344 5.62 -2.54 -18.35
N PRO A 345 4.66 -3.11 -19.11
CA PRO A 345 3.26 -2.71 -19.03
C PRO A 345 2.70 -3.02 -17.64
N TRP A 346 1.84 -2.14 -17.14
CA TRP A 346 1.10 -2.41 -15.91
C TRP A 346 0.21 -3.64 -16.07
N PRO A 347 0.11 -4.53 -15.06
CA PRO A 347 -0.63 -5.79 -15.19
C PRO A 347 -2.12 -5.60 -15.45
N GLY A 348 -2.80 -6.71 -15.78
CA GLY A 348 -4.25 -6.76 -15.90
C GLY A 348 -4.96 -6.42 -14.58
N LEU A 349 -6.26 -6.15 -14.67
CA LEU A 349 -7.08 -5.85 -13.49
C LEU A 349 -7.06 -7.03 -12.50
N PRO A 350 -7.04 -6.73 -11.19
CA PRO A 350 -7.27 -7.74 -10.16
C PRO A 350 -8.58 -8.49 -10.41
N LYS A 351 -8.59 -9.78 -10.12
CA LYS A 351 -9.81 -10.60 -10.20
C LYS A 351 -10.68 -10.26 -8.98
N GLN A 352 -11.95 -9.92 -9.24
CA GLN A 352 -12.95 -9.65 -8.20
C GLN A 352 -13.37 -10.94 -7.49
#